data_4ae393ad5dfa9620708180107ea77eb3
#
_entry.id   4ae393ad5dfa9620708180107ea77eb3
#
_cell.length_a   1.000
_cell.length_b   1.000
_cell.length_c   1.000
_cell.angle_alpha   90.00
_cell.angle_beta   90.00
_cell.angle_gamma   90.00
#
_symmetry.space_group_name_H-M   'P 1'
#
loop_
_entity.id
_entity.type
_entity.pdbx_description
1 polymer ?
#
loop_
_entity_poly.entity_id
_entity_poly.type
_entity_poly.pdbx_seq_one_letter_code
_entity_poly.pdbx_strand_id
1 'polypeptide(L)'
;MPNQKPDVMFKSGETSAAVRLSTIARTTVRIPTASGDDIEAWLYVPEGPRPYPAVVMAHGIGAIKAGGLAPFAERFCREGFAAVVFDYRQWGGSAGQPREELSFPRQREDYRTVIGWAAAHPYIDPRRVFAWGTSFSGMYIVDLAASDSPLAGAIAQSPLVDGFAAARLASPLRGLRLLSVALADRVGSIFGRPPRYLPGAGRPGELAVGTAEDALFGEKLMTPKDGTEWRNRVAARSLLSFSWRRPVRRAAAIRCPILLVVAEHDTMAPVDPAVRVTEQAPHGELYRFRGGHYDVYQGGRSFDDVLRVEVEFLLKHGSRDALRSSSSLPVLPAPSSGGENRNA
;
A
#
# COMPACT_ATOMS: atom_id res chain seq x y z
N MET A 1 -11.16 -28.86 -71.51
CA MET A 1 -12.23 -28.69 -70.51
C MET A 1 -11.61 -28.76 -69.16
N PRO A 2 -11.44 -27.65 -68.44
CA PRO A 2 -10.91 -27.66 -67.10
C PRO A 2 -12.01 -27.79 -66.06
N ASN A 3 -11.72 -28.60 -65.07
CA ASN A 3 -12.54 -29.01 -63.95
C ASN A 3 -12.62 -27.85 -62.87
N GLN A 4 -13.80 -27.32 -62.66
CA GLN A 4 -14.08 -26.36 -61.62
C GLN A 4 -14.28 -27.10 -60.29
N LYS A 5 -13.47 -26.71 -59.27
CA LYS A 5 -13.70 -27.05 -57.86
C LYS A 5 -14.66 -26.01 -57.26
N PRO A 6 -15.57 -26.38 -56.37
CA PRO A 6 -16.45 -25.42 -55.71
C PRO A 6 -15.75 -24.62 -54.64
N ASP A 7 -15.98 -23.30 -54.62
CA ASP A 7 -15.59 -22.35 -53.59
C ASP A 7 -16.35 -22.65 -52.29
N VAL A 8 -15.60 -22.96 -51.25
CA VAL A 8 -16.12 -23.03 -49.87
C VAL A 8 -16.04 -21.62 -49.26
N MET A 9 -17.19 -20.98 -49.19
CA MET A 9 -17.40 -19.69 -48.58
C MET A 9 -17.32 -19.84 -47.07
N PHE A 10 -16.19 -19.44 -46.44
CA PHE A 10 -16.09 -19.29 -45.01
C PHE A 10 -16.87 -18.03 -44.56
N LYS A 11 -17.98 -18.24 -43.88
CA LYS A 11 -18.71 -17.20 -43.16
C LYS A 11 -17.85 -16.75 -41.99
N SER A 12 -17.23 -15.60 -42.11
CA SER A 12 -16.68 -14.81 -41.02
C SER A 12 -17.84 -14.19 -40.23
N GLY A 13 -18.16 -14.76 -39.11
CA GLY A 13 -19.21 -14.27 -38.25
C GLY A 13 -19.03 -14.71 -36.81
N GLU A 14 -17.89 -14.39 -36.20
CA GLU A 14 -17.79 -14.34 -34.75
C GLU A 14 -17.49 -12.90 -34.34
N THR A 15 -18.58 -12.20 -34.03
CA THR A 15 -18.54 -10.92 -33.36
C THR A 15 -17.97 -11.18 -31.97
N SER A 16 -16.68 -10.87 -31.78
CA SER A 16 -16.07 -10.78 -30.45
C SER A 16 -16.87 -9.76 -29.66
N ALA A 17 -17.74 -10.24 -28.78
CA ALA A 17 -18.37 -9.42 -27.78
C ALA A 17 -17.27 -8.95 -26.83
N ALA A 18 -16.69 -7.77 -27.11
CA ALA A 18 -15.86 -7.03 -26.17
C ALA A 18 -16.75 -6.79 -24.95
N VAL A 19 -16.55 -7.60 -23.90
CA VAL A 19 -17.13 -7.36 -22.60
C VAL A 19 -16.63 -5.99 -22.17
N ARG A 20 -17.50 -4.98 -22.30
CA ARG A 20 -17.26 -3.68 -21.69
C ARG A 20 -17.25 -3.92 -20.19
N LEU A 21 -16.06 -4.05 -19.62
CA LEU A 21 -15.88 -4.04 -18.17
C LEU A 21 -16.45 -2.71 -17.67
N SER A 22 -17.66 -2.74 -17.10
CA SER A 22 -18.27 -1.57 -16.49
C SER A 22 -17.31 -1.02 -15.44
N THR A 23 -17.05 0.26 -15.52
CA THR A 23 -16.27 0.96 -14.48
C THR A 23 -17.02 0.81 -13.16
N ILE A 24 -16.37 0.24 -12.15
CA ILE A 24 -16.97 0.12 -10.83
C ILE A 24 -17.12 1.52 -10.24
N ALA A 25 -18.34 1.86 -9.83
CA ALA A 25 -18.62 3.15 -9.21
C ALA A 25 -17.88 3.29 -7.88
N ARG A 26 -17.27 4.44 -7.66
CA ARG A 26 -16.66 4.81 -6.39
C ARG A 26 -17.35 6.04 -5.80
N THR A 27 -17.40 6.10 -4.48
CA THR A 27 -17.90 7.27 -3.73
C THR A 27 -16.72 7.92 -3.02
N THR A 28 -16.59 9.24 -3.12
CA THR A 28 -15.62 9.98 -2.30
C THR A 28 -16.22 10.23 -0.92
N VAL A 29 -15.47 9.85 0.11
CA VAL A 29 -15.85 10.03 1.52
C VAL A 29 -14.83 10.88 2.25
N ARG A 30 -15.26 11.57 3.31
CA ARG A 30 -14.43 12.33 4.23
C ARG A 30 -14.42 11.60 5.57
N ILE A 31 -13.24 11.28 6.07
CA ILE A 31 -13.04 10.55 7.32
C ILE A 31 -12.43 11.52 8.32
N PRO A 32 -13.14 11.90 9.39
CA PRO A 32 -12.64 12.83 10.37
C PRO A 32 -11.48 12.22 11.16
N THR A 33 -10.51 13.05 11.52
CA THR A 33 -9.41 12.67 12.41
C THR A 33 -9.48 13.43 13.73
N ALA A 34 -8.79 12.94 14.74
CA ALA A 34 -8.73 13.61 16.04
C ALA A 34 -8.09 15.00 15.99
N SER A 35 -7.27 15.31 14.97
CA SER A 35 -6.67 16.62 14.76
C SER A 35 -7.58 17.65 14.08
N GLY A 36 -8.76 17.24 13.60
CA GLY A 36 -9.69 18.08 12.86
C GLY A 36 -9.43 18.14 11.35
N ASP A 37 -8.32 17.60 10.85
CA ASP A 37 -8.04 17.48 9.42
C ASP A 37 -8.74 16.23 8.85
N ASP A 38 -9.58 16.37 7.83
CA ASP A 38 -10.25 15.22 7.21
C ASP A 38 -9.34 14.47 6.24
N ILE A 39 -9.44 13.14 6.28
CA ILE A 39 -8.86 12.24 5.29
C ILE A 39 -9.88 12.04 4.17
N GLU A 40 -9.47 12.27 2.92
CA GLU A 40 -10.27 11.94 1.75
C GLU A 40 -9.97 10.53 1.26
N ALA A 41 -11.02 9.73 1.09
CA ALA A 41 -10.90 8.38 0.58
C ALA A 41 -11.93 8.10 -0.53
N TRP A 42 -11.61 7.15 -1.40
CA TRP A 42 -12.53 6.53 -2.32
C TRP A 42 -13.03 5.21 -1.71
N LEU A 43 -14.34 5.07 -1.64
CA LEU A 43 -15.00 3.84 -1.23
C LEU A 43 -15.56 3.14 -2.47
N TYR A 44 -15.08 1.93 -2.73
CA TYR A 44 -15.62 0.99 -3.69
C TYR A 44 -16.42 -0.06 -2.95
N VAL A 45 -17.68 -0.28 -3.35
CA VAL A 45 -18.57 -1.26 -2.71
C VAL A 45 -18.92 -2.32 -3.74
N PRO A 46 -18.64 -3.60 -3.48
CA PRO A 46 -18.99 -4.68 -4.39
C PRO A 46 -20.51 -4.90 -4.45
N GLU A 47 -20.94 -5.60 -5.48
CA GLU A 47 -22.28 -6.14 -5.56
C GLU A 47 -22.39 -7.44 -4.73
N GLY A 48 -23.61 -7.77 -4.27
CA GLY A 48 -23.86 -9.03 -3.58
C GLY A 48 -24.18 -8.89 -2.08
N PRO A 49 -24.15 -10.01 -1.33
CA PRO A 49 -24.59 -10.04 0.06
C PRO A 49 -23.59 -9.41 1.02
N ARG A 50 -24.09 -8.53 1.88
CA ARG A 50 -23.32 -7.88 2.97
C ARG A 50 -23.23 -8.79 4.21
N PRO A 51 -22.30 -8.55 5.15
CA PRO A 51 -21.18 -7.60 5.09
C PRO A 51 -19.99 -8.14 4.27
N TYR A 52 -19.25 -7.22 3.63
CA TYR A 52 -18.09 -7.52 2.78
C TYR A 52 -16.79 -7.57 3.59
N PRO A 53 -15.78 -8.37 3.18
CA PRO A 53 -14.41 -8.11 3.54
C PRO A 53 -13.96 -6.78 2.92
N ALA A 54 -12.96 -6.12 3.52
CA ALA A 54 -12.48 -4.85 3.01
C ALA A 54 -10.96 -4.78 2.93
N VAL A 55 -10.45 -3.99 1.97
CA VAL A 55 -9.03 -3.67 1.81
C VAL A 55 -8.85 -2.17 1.97
N VAL A 56 -8.08 -1.75 2.98
CA VAL A 56 -7.68 -0.35 3.19
C VAL A 56 -6.34 -0.12 2.50
N MET A 57 -6.29 0.83 1.57
CA MET A 57 -5.20 1.00 0.62
C MET A 57 -4.62 2.41 0.64
N ALA A 58 -3.28 2.53 0.62
CA ALA A 58 -2.62 3.81 0.45
C ALA A 58 -1.36 3.74 -0.43
N HIS A 59 -1.02 4.92 -0.94
CA HIS A 59 0.05 5.18 -1.89
C HIS A 59 1.44 5.27 -1.25
N GLY A 60 2.49 5.18 -2.10
CA GLY A 60 3.89 5.37 -1.71
C GLY A 60 4.28 6.84 -1.52
N ILE A 61 5.58 7.07 -1.31
CA ILE A 61 6.14 8.41 -1.10
C ILE A 61 5.97 9.26 -2.36
N GLY A 62 5.57 10.52 -2.17
CA GLY A 62 5.42 11.46 -3.28
C GLY A 62 4.20 11.21 -4.18
N ALA A 63 3.39 10.18 -3.92
CA ALA A 63 2.21 9.82 -4.69
C ALA A 63 0.91 10.30 -4.01
N ILE A 64 -0.23 10.04 -4.65
CA ILE A 64 -1.59 10.24 -4.15
C ILE A 64 -2.46 9.04 -4.55
N LYS A 65 -3.65 8.87 -3.95
CA LYS A 65 -4.57 7.76 -4.28
C LYS A 65 -4.94 7.66 -5.76
N ALA A 66 -5.00 8.80 -6.46
CA ALA A 66 -5.26 8.84 -7.90
C ALA A 66 -4.07 8.34 -8.75
N GLY A 67 -2.90 8.16 -8.13
CA GLY A 67 -1.67 7.69 -8.78
C GLY A 67 -1.61 6.18 -8.89
N GLY A 68 -2.44 5.55 -9.72
CA GLY A 68 -2.32 4.15 -10.11
C GLY A 68 -2.97 3.13 -9.17
N LEU A 69 -3.72 3.54 -8.12
CA LEU A 69 -4.32 2.60 -7.17
C LEU A 69 -5.72 2.10 -7.60
N ALA A 70 -6.44 2.86 -8.43
CA ALA A 70 -7.79 2.51 -8.86
C ALA A 70 -7.90 1.12 -9.50
N PRO A 71 -6.99 0.67 -10.40
CA PRO A 71 -7.08 -0.65 -11.01
C PRO A 71 -7.04 -1.82 -10.02
N PHE A 72 -6.26 -1.69 -8.94
CA PHE A 72 -6.22 -2.67 -7.84
C PHE A 72 -7.55 -2.67 -7.07
N ALA A 73 -8.01 -1.49 -6.64
CA ALA A 73 -9.26 -1.35 -5.91
C ALA A 73 -10.48 -1.87 -6.69
N GLU A 74 -10.55 -1.57 -7.99
CA GLU A 74 -11.58 -2.07 -8.87
C GLU A 74 -11.55 -3.59 -9.01
N ARG A 75 -10.35 -4.17 -9.14
CA ARG A 75 -10.23 -5.62 -9.21
C ARG A 75 -10.63 -6.27 -7.88
N PHE A 76 -10.17 -5.78 -6.75
CA PHE A 76 -10.57 -6.29 -5.44
C PHE A 76 -12.09 -6.18 -5.23
N CYS A 77 -12.69 -5.08 -5.72
CA CYS A 77 -14.13 -4.90 -5.66
C CYS A 77 -14.90 -5.93 -6.51
N ARG A 78 -14.41 -6.27 -7.71
CA ARG A 78 -14.99 -7.34 -8.56
C ARG A 78 -14.91 -8.71 -7.89
N GLU A 79 -13.90 -8.93 -7.05
CA GLU A 79 -13.73 -10.18 -6.28
C GLU A 79 -14.49 -10.18 -4.94
N GLY A 80 -15.35 -9.17 -4.71
CA GLY A 80 -16.23 -9.11 -3.54
C GLY A 80 -15.64 -8.45 -2.30
N PHE A 81 -14.52 -7.71 -2.43
CA PHE A 81 -13.93 -6.92 -1.35
C PHE A 81 -14.32 -5.46 -1.48
N ALA A 82 -14.85 -4.85 -0.44
CA ALA A 82 -14.89 -3.39 -0.41
C ALA A 82 -13.46 -2.83 -0.39
N ALA A 83 -13.21 -1.75 -1.14
CA ALA A 83 -11.90 -1.11 -1.13
C ALA A 83 -12.01 0.34 -0.65
N VAL A 84 -11.13 0.72 0.29
CA VAL A 84 -11.03 2.09 0.83
C VAL A 84 -9.66 2.62 0.49
N VAL A 85 -9.58 3.46 -0.56
CA VAL A 85 -8.32 4.02 -1.06
C VAL A 85 -8.20 5.45 -0.60
N PHE A 86 -7.23 5.78 0.24
CA PHE A 86 -7.15 7.09 0.86
C PHE A 86 -5.87 7.87 0.54
N ASP A 87 -5.96 9.19 0.60
CA ASP A 87 -4.81 10.08 0.70
C ASP A 87 -4.47 10.32 2.16
N TYR A 88 -3.20 10.30 2.51
CA TYR A 88 -2.77 10.74 3.83
C TYR A 88 -3.10 12.22 4.05
N ARG A 89 -3.27 12.64 5.31
CA ARG A 89 -3.33 14.07 5.63
C ARG A 89 -2.17 14.81 4.98
N GLN A 90 -2.42 16.02 4.49
CA GLN A 90 -1.47 16.87 3.74
C GLN A 90 -1.19 16.41 2.30
N TRP A 91 -1.82 15.33 1.80
CA TRP A 91 -1.64 14.79 0.46
C TRP A 91 -2.95 14.76 -0.33
N GLY A 92 -2.84 14.87 -1.65
CA GLY A 92 -3.98 14.73 -2.57
C GLY A 92 -5.20 15.53 -2.14
N GLY A 93 -6.36 14.86 -2.03
CA GLY A 93 -7.62 15.48 -1.60
C GLY A 93 -7.79 15.62 -0.08
N SER A 94 -6.91 15.05 0.75
CA SER A 94 -6.99 15.15 2.20
C SER A 94 -6.57 16.54 2.70
N ALA A 95 -7.15 16.96 3.83
CA ALA A 95 -6.83 18.22 4.48
C ALA A 95 -5.43 18.23 5.12
N GLY A 96 -5.04 19.38 5.66
CA GLY A 96 -3.81 19.58 6.41
C GLY A 96 -2.72 20.35 5.69
N GLN A 97 -1.90 21.02 6.49
CA GLN A 97 -0.77 21.84 6.08
C GLN A 97 0.49 21.49 6.90
N PRO A 98 1.70 21.73 6.38
CA PRO A 98 1.98 22.08 4.96
C PRO A 98 1.72 20.89 4.02
N ARG A 99 1.53 21.18 2.73
CA ARG A 99 1.27 20.13 1.73
C ARG A 99 2.52 19.29 1.48
N GLU A 100 2.31 18.02 1.12
CA GLU A 100 3.32 17.03 0.74
C GLU A 100 4.44 16.84 1.80
N GLU A 101 4.11 17.04 3.08
CA GLU A 101 4.98 16.66 4.20
C GLU A 101 4.61 15.25 4.67
N LEU A 102 5.63 14.37 4.72
CA LEU A 102 5.51 13.04 5.27
C LEU A 102 5.94 13.03 6.73
N SER A 103 5.04 12.62 7.59
CA SER A 103 5.32 12.32 9.00
C SER A 103 4.97 10.86 9.28
N PHE A 104 5.97 10.03 9.58
CA PHE A 104 5.73 8.60 9.84
C PHE A 104 4.67 8.37 10.94
N PRO A 105 4.71 9.04 12.11
CA PRO A 105 3.67 8.85 13.13
C PRO A 105 2.27 9.25 12.64
N ARG A 106 2.14 10.38 11.92
CA ARG A 106 0.86 10.89 11.41
C ARG A 106 0.26 9.97 10.37
N GLN A 107 1.03 9.55 9.36
CA GLN A 107 0.53 8.65 8.32
C GLN A 107 0.19 7.25 8.86
N ARG A 108 0.91 6.78 9.88
CA ARG A 108 0.53 5.57 10.62
C ARG A 108 -0.81 5.73 11.35
N GLU A 109 -1.04 6.89 11.95
CA GLU A 109 -2.32 7.24 12.57
C GLU A 109 -3.43 7.31 11.51
N ASP A 110 -3.17 7.90 10.35
CA ASP A 110 -4.11 7.97 9.22
C ASP A 110 -4.59 6.58 8.82
N TYR A 111 -3.66 5.62 8.67
CA TYR A 111 -4.03 4.23 8.43
C TYR A 111 -4.95 3.67 9.51
N ARG A 112 -4.61 3.86 10.80
CA ARG A 112 -5.43 3.38 11.91
C ARG A 112 -6.82 3.99 11.90
N THR A 113 -6.91 5.28 11.61
CA THR A 113 -8.17 6.00 11.50
C THR A 113 -9.03 5.43 10.38
N VAL A 114 -8.45 5.22 9.20
CA VAL A 114 -9.19 4.65 8.05
C VAL A 114 -9.57 3.19 8.28
N ILE A 115 -8.70 2.36 8.88
CA ILE A 115 -9.01 0.98 9.26
C ILE A 115 -10.17 0.95 10.27
N GLY A 116 -10.13 1.81 11.29
CA GLY A 116 -11.21 1.92 12.29
C GLY A 116 -12.52 2.39 11.68
N TRP A 117 -12.47 3.37 10.77
CA TRP A 117 -13.64 3.81 10.01
C TRP A 117 -14.22 2.70 9.12
N ALA A 118 -13.36 1.96 8.42
CA ALA A 118 -13.79 0.82 7.60
C ALA A 118 -14.44 -0.27 8.47
N ALA A 119 -13.84 -0.62 9.60
CA ALA A 119 -14.38 -1.62 10.52
C ALA A 119 -15.74 -1.20 11.15
N ALA A 120 -15.98 0.10 11.29
CA ALA A 120 -17.26 0.64 11.78
C ALA A 120 -18.32 0.83 10.67
N HIS A 121 -17.94 0.66 9.40
CA HIS A 121 -18.84 0.90 8.28
C HIS A 121 -19.90 -0.22 8.16
N PRO A 122 -21.21 0.08 8.02
CA PRO A 122 -22.29 -0.91 8.10
C PRO A 122 -22.26 -2.00 7.01
N TYR A 123 -21.50 -1.78 5.94
CA TYR A 123 -21.36 -2.75 4.84
C TYR A 123 -20.15 -3.67 4.97
N ILE A 124 -19.25 -3.40 5.94
CA ILE A 124 -17.96 -4.09 6.08
C ILE A 124 -17.99 -5.04 7.29
N ASP A 125 -17.45 -6.23 7.15
CA ASP A 125 -17.20 -7.13 8.27
C ASP A 125 -15.92 -6.69 9.01
N PRO A 126 -16.04 -6.21 10.26
CA PRO A 126 -14.88 -5.69 11.00
C PRO A 126 -13.80 -6.73 11.27
N ARG A 127 -14.11 -8.03 11.16
CA ARG A 127 -13.14 -9.11 11.33
C ARG A 127 -12.39 -9.45 10.04
N ARG A 128 -12.79 -8.87 8.91
CA ARG A 128 -12.22 -9.14 7.58
C ARG A 128 -11.69 -7.88 6.92
N VAL A 129 -10.98 -7.05 7.69
CA VAL A 129 -10.31 -5.84 7.19
C VAL A 129 -8.84 -6.16 6.94
N PHE A 130 -8.41 -5.93 5.70
CA PHE A 130 -7.03 -6.08 5.23
C PHE A 130 -6.40 -4.70 5.10
N ALA A 131 -5.08 -4.63 5.31
CA ALA A 131 -4.29 -3.45 4.98
C ALA A 131 -3.42 -3.73 3.75
N TRP A 132 -3.42 -2.80 2.80
CA TRP A 132 -2.61 -2.86 1.58
C TRP A 132 -1.79 -1.57 1.43
N GLY A 133 -0.53 -1.69 1.10
CA GLY A 133 0.32 -0.53 0.87
C GLY A 133 1.44 -0.80 -0.11
N THR A 134 1.71 0.17 -0.98
CA THR A 134 2.77 0.08 -1.98
C THR A 134 3.97 0.94 -1.61
N SER A 135 5.17 0.48 -1.98
CA SER A 135 6.41 1.22 -1.82
C SER A 135 6.63 1.68 -0.37
N PHE A 136 6.72 2.97 -0.13
CA PHE A 136 6.88 3.54 1.21
C PHE A 136 5.79 3.11 2.20
N SER A 137 4.54 2.93 1.73
CA SER A 137 3.46 2.44 2.59
C SER A 137 3.69 1.02 3.11
N GLY A 138 4.58 0.25 2.51
CA GLY A 138 5.06 -1.03 3.04
C GLY A 138 5.63 -0.92 4.46
N MET A 139 6.21 0.24 4.84
CA MET A 139 6.63 0.49 6.23
C MET A 139 5.46 0.43 7.21
N TYR A 140 4.34 1.05 6.83
CA TYR A 140 3.15 1.07 7.67
C TYR A 140 2.49 -0.30 7.73
N ILE A 141 2.45 -1.01 6.60
CA ILE A 141 1.87 -2.34 6.53
C ILE A 141 2.57 -3.31 7.50
N VAL A 142 3.91 -3.35 7.48
CA VAL A 142 4.69 -4.21 8.40
C VAL A 142 4.52 -3.74 9.85
N ASP A 143 4.53 -2.43 10.12
CA ASP A 143 4.38 -1.90 11.47
C ASP A 143 2.97 -2.13 12.04
N LEU A 144 1.92 -1.98 11.22
CA LEU A 144 0.53 -2.24 11.60
C LEU A 144 0.28 -3.73 11.83
N ALA A 145 0.75 -4.59 10.94
CA ALA A 145 0.63 -6.04 11.07
C ALA A 145 1.36 -6.58 12.33
N ALA A 146 2.45 -5.92 12.74
CA ALA A 146 3.20 -6.23 13.97
C ALA A 146 2.68 -5.49 15.21
N SER A 147 1.55 -4.78 15.12
CA SER A 147 0.90 -4.09 16.25
C SER A 147 -0.40 -4.80 16.63
N ASP A 148 -1.06 -4.32 17.68
CA ASP A 148 -2.33 -4.90 18.15
C ASP A 148 -3.55 -4.54 17.28
N SER A 149 -3.35 -4.08 16.03
CA SER A 149 -4.43 -3.84 15.08
C SER A 149 -5.03 -5.17 14.62
N PRO A 150 -6.34 -5.38 14.71
CA PRO A 150 -6.99 -6.62 14.30
C PRO A 150 -7.14 -6.66 12.77
N LEU A 151 -6.06 -7.00 12.06
CA LEU A 151 -6.08 -7.18 10.61
C LEU A 151 -6.32 -8.65 10.26
N ALA A 152 -7.21 -8.90 9.28
CA ALA A 152 -7.41 -10.23 8.70
C ALA A 152 -6.21 -10.68 7.87
N GLY A 153 -5.47 -9.73 7.32
CA GLY A 153 -4.23 -9.93 6.59
C GLY A 153 -3.65 -8.60 6.10
N ALA A 154 -2.47 -8.67 5.52
CA ALA A 154 -1.74 -7.50 5.05
C ALA A 154 -1.01 -7.77 3.72
N ILE A 155 -0.96 -6.78 2.84
CA ILE A 155 -0.24 -6.85 1.57
C ILE A 155 0.72 -5.66 1.48
N ALA A 156 1.99 -5.94 1.27
CA ALA A 156 3.03 -4.95 1.06
C ALA A 156 3.64 -5.12 -0.34
N GLN A 157 3.29 -4.23 -1.27
CA GLN A 157 3.70 -4.26 -2.68
C GLN A 157 4.96 -3.41 -2.89
N SER A 158 6.01 -3.98 -3.52
CA SER A 158 7.33 -3.35 -3.74
C SER A 158 7.80 -2.56 -2.51
N PRO A 159 7.81 -3.18 -1.30
CA PRO A 159 7.74 -2.42 -0.07
C PRO A 159 9.09 -1.91 0.40
N LEU A 160 9.15 -0.65 0.81
CA LEU A 160 10.20 -0.14 1.66
C LEU A 160 9.88 -0.50 3.12
N VAL A 161 10.72 -1.32 3.75
CA VAL A 161 10.51 -1.80 5.14
C VAL A 161 11.67 -1.48 6.08
N ASP A 162 12.73 -0.84 5.57
CA ASP A 162 13.91 -0.43 6.33
C ASP A 162 14.46 0.90 5.80
N GLY A 163 14.13 2.01 6.48
CA GLY A 163 14.58 3.35 6.09
C GLY A 163 16.10 3.53 6.17
N PHE A 164 16.76 2.83 7.10
CA PHE A 164 18.21 2.86 7.20
C PHE A 164 18.88 2.14 6.02
N ALA A 165 18.35 1.00 5.60
CA ALA A 165 18.84 0.30 4.42
C ALA A 165 18.61 1.14 3.15
N ALA A 166 17.45 1.80 3.01
CA ALA A 166 17.17 2.71 1.91
C ALA A 166 18.12 3.92 1.87
N ALA A 167 18.41 4.52 3.02
CA ALA A 167 19.34 5.64 3.10
C ALA A 167 20.76 5.26 2.60
N ARG A 168 21.15 3.99 2.71
CA ARG A 168 22.44 3.47 2.25
C ARG A 168 22.51 3.20 0.74
N LEU A 169 21.36 3.25 0.03
CA LEU A 169 21.37 3.22 -1.45
C LEU A 169 21.91 4.53 -2.03
N ALA A 170 21.85 5.62 -1.27
CA ALA A 170 22.46 6.88 -1.69
C ALA A 170 23.98 6.84 -1.50
N SER A 171 24.74 7.38 -2.49
CA SER A 171 26.15 7.63 -2.29
C SER A 171 26.36 8.57 -1.08
N PRO A 172 27.50 8.51 -0.39
CA PRO A 172 27.77 9.37 0.78
C PRO A 172 27.57 10.86 0.50
N LEU A 173 28.02 11.35 -0.64
CA LEU A 173 27.86 12.75 -1.04
C LEU A 173 26.40 13.12 -1.28
N ARG A 174 25.63 12.25 -1.94
CA ARG A 174 24.18 12.44 -2.15
C ARG A 174 23.44 12.41 -0.80
N GLY A 175 23.76 11.46 0.08
CA GLY A 175 23.21 11.37 1.42
C GLY A 175 23.44 12.64 2.25
N LEU A 176 24.67 13.19 2.20
CA LEU A 176 25.01 14.44 2.88
C LEU A 176 24.22 15.64 2.32
N ARG A 177 24.07 15.74 0.99
CA ARG A 177 23.26 16.78 0.35
C ARG A 177 21.78 16.68 0.74
N LEU A 178 21.21 15.49 0.72
CA LEU A 178 19.82 15.24 1.15
C LEU A 178 19.62 15.63 2.61
N LEU A 179 20.53 15.23 3.50
CA LEU A 179 20.50 15.58 4.91
C LEU A 179 20.60 17.08 5.13
N SER A 180 21.50 17.76 4.43
CA SER A 180 21.67 19.22 4.55
C SER A 180 20.40 19.98 4.14
N VAL A 181 19.75 19.58 3.05
CA VAL A 181 18.48 20.20 2.62
C VAL A 181 17.37 19.88 3.62
N ALA A 182 17.30 18.66 4.15
CA ALA A 182 16.29 18.26 5.13
C ALA A 182 16.45 19.04 6.46
N LEU A 183 17.68 19.21 6.94
CA LEU A 183 17.97 20.00 8.15
C LEU A 183 17.68 21.49 7.93
N ALA A 184 18.08 22.05 6.78
CA ALA A 184 17.79 23.45 6.44
C ALA A 184 16.28 23.70 6.33
N ASP A 185 15.51 22.74 5.77
CA ASP A 185 14.06 22.80 5.74
C ASP A 185 13.45 22.70 7.15
N ARG A 186 13.96 21.79 7.98
CA ARG A 186 13.49 21.64 9.37
C ARG A 186 13.75 22.89 10.21
N VAL A 187 14.96 23.46 10.12
CA VAL A 187 15.28 24.72 10.79
C VAL A 187 14.40 25.86 10.27
N GLY A 188 14.24 25.96 8.93
CA GLY A 188 13.35 26.96 8.32
C GLY A 188 11.93 26.90 8.86
N SER A 189 11.41 25.69 9.13
CA SER A 189 10.05 25.50 9.65
C SER A 189 9.86 26.07 11.06
N ILE A 190 10.90 26.12 11.89
CA ILE A 190 10.84 26.74 13.23
C ILE A 190 10.59 28.26 13.12
N PHE A 191 11.06 28.85 12.03
CA PHE A 191 10.86 30.27 11.72
C PHE A 191 9.67 30.53 10.78
N GLY A 192 8.73 29.56 10.66
CA GLY A 192 7.53 29.71 9.83
C GLY A 192 7.78 29.73 8.32
N ARG A 193 8.97 29.36 7.85
CA ARG A 193 9.27 29.32 6.42
C ARG A 193 8.54 28.15 5.72
N PRO A 194 8.08 28.33 4.48
CA PRO A 194 7.44 27.27 3.70
C PRO A 194 8.42 26.10 3.48
N PRO A 195 7.91 24.87 3.24
CA PRO A 195 8.74 23.72 2.97
C PRO A 195 9.65 23.90 1.75
N ARG A 196 10.86 23.33 1.87
CA ARG A 196 11.71 23.05 0.71
C ARG A 196 11.33 21.69 0.16
N TYR A 197 11.05 21.61 -1.12
CA TYR A 197 10.62 20.37 -1.75
C TYR A 197 11.76 19.69 -2.50
N LEU A 198 11.75 18.35 -2.46
CA LEU A 198 12.59 17.46 -3.27
C LEU A 198 11.65 16.59 -4.13
N PRO A 199 12.03 16.19 -5.34
CA PRO A 199 11.32 15.14 -6.04
C PRO A 199 11.24 13.86 -5.20
N GLY A 200 10.08 13.23 -5.14
CA GLY A 200 9.89 11.94 -4.46
C GLY A 200 10.66 10.84 -5.16
N ALA A 201 10.56 10.79 -6.49
CA ALA A 201 11.31 9.92 -7.38
C ALA A 201 12.06 10.75 -8.43
N GLY A 202 13.26 10.32 -8.80
CA GLY A 202 14.10 10.96 -9.83
C GLY A 202 15.02 9.97 -10.51
N ARG A 203 15.71 10.41 -11.55
CA ARG A 203 16.71 9.62 -12.26
C ARG A 203 18.00 9.48 -11.43
N PRO A 204 18.82 8.45 -11.72
CA PRO A 204 20.16 8.36 -11.15
C PRO A 204 20.93 9.66 -11.37
N GLY A 205 21.56 10.17 -10.30
CA GLY A 205 22.29 11.45 -10.31
C GLY A 205 21.47 12.68 -9.90
N GLU A 206 20.14 12.62 -9.92
CA GLU A 206 19.28 13.71 -9.45
C GLU A 206 19.20 13.77 -7.92
N LEU A 207 18.95 14.97 -7.39
CA LEU A 207 18.72 15.17 -5.96
C LEU A 207 17.23 14.94 -5.66
N ALA A 208 16.84 13.68 -5.61
CA ALA A 208 15.50 13.20 -5.27
C ALA A 208 15.53 12.31 -4.02
N VAL A 209 14.40 12.05 -3.39
CA VAL A 209 14.31 11.17 -2.21
C VAL A 209 14.71 9.74 -2.59
N GLY A 210 14.10 9.18 -3.61
CA GLY A 210 14.51 7.93 -4.26
C GLY A 210 14.99 8.16 -5.68
N THR A 211 15.89 7.29 -6.18
CA THR A 211 16.33 7.35 -7.59
C THR A 211 16.24 5.95 -8.20
N ALA A 212 15.69 5.88 -9.42
CA ALA A 212 15.61 4.67 -10.20
C ALA A 212 15.77 4.99 -11.69
N GLU A 213 16.29 4.04 -12.47
CA GLU A 213 16.39 4.18 -13.93
C GLU A 213 15.01 4.29 -14.59
N ASP A 214 14.02 3.61 -14.04
CA ASP A 214 12.62 3.61 -14.46
C ASP A 214 11.76 4.72 -13.83
N ALA A 215 12.36 5.70 -13.14
CA ALA A 215 11.62 6.76 -12.44
C ALA A 215 10.67 7.55 -13.35
N LEU A 216 11.11 7.91 -14.58
CA LEU A 216 10.25 8.62 -15.54
C LEU A 216 9.09 7.75 -16.05
N PHE A 217 9.33 6.47 -16.22
CA PHE A 217 8.27 5.50 -16.54
C PHE A 217 7.27 5.42 -15.39
N GLY A 218 7.76 5.30 -14.16
CA GLY A 218 6.93 5.31 -12.96
C GLY A 218 6.13 6.58 -12.80
N GLU A 219 6.72 7.74 -13.02
CA GLU A 219 6.02 9.04 -12.99
C GLU A 219 4.86 9.07 -13.99
N LYS A 220 5.10 8.59 -15.24
CA LYS A 220 4.05 8.49 -16.25
C LYS A 220 2.92 7.55 -15.84
N LEU A 221 3.23 6.40 -15.22
CA LEU A 221 2.21 5.44 -14.76
C LEU A 221 1.39 5.98 -13.58
N MET A 222 2.03 6.73 -12.68
CA MET A 222 1.40 7.31 -11.50
C MET A 222 0.72 8.65 -11.76
N THR A 223 0.92 9.29 -12.92
CA THR A 223 0.24 10.53 -13.26
C THR A 223 -1.28 10.27 -13.35
N PRO A 224 -2.11 10.98 -12.56
CA PRO A 224 -3.56 10.80 -12.57
C PRO A 224 -4.16 11.03 -13.96
N LYS A 225 -5.01 10.09 -14.38
CA LYS A 225 -5.69 10.16 -15.70
C LYS A 225 -7.02 10.90 -15.63
N ASP A 226 -7.49 11.22 -14.46
CA ASP A 226 -8.77 11.91 -14.19
C ASP A 226 -8.64 13.43 -14.03
N GLY A 227 -7.45 13.97 -14.32
CA GLY A 227 -7.17 15.39 -14.21
C GLY A 227 -6.87 15.89 -12.78
N THR A 228 -6.80 14.99 -11.80
CA THR A 228 -6.37 15.34 -10.44
C THR A 228 -4.96 15.94 -10.48
N GLU A 229 -4.77 17.10 -9.88
CA GLU A 229 -3.45 17.72 -9.79
C GLU A 229 -2.53 16.89 -8.90
N TRP A 230 -1.39 16.52 -9.43
CA TRP A 230 -0.33 15.82 -8.72
C TRP A 230 1.02 16.42 -9.05
N ARG A 231 1.89 16.45 -8.03
CA ARG A 231 3.27 16.92 -8.16
C ARG A 231 4.18 15.89 -7.52
N ASN A 232 5.14 15.41 -8.28
CA ASN A 232 6.19 14.52 -7.78
C ASN A 232 7.13 15.29 -6.84
N ARG A 233 6.69 15.59 -5.61
CA ARG A 233 7.48 16.31 -4.62
C ARG A 233 7.15 15.90 -3.19
N VAL A 234 8.13 16.08 -2.31
CA VAL A 234 8.04 15.79 -0.88
C VAL A 234 8.77 16.89 -0.13
N ALA A 235 8.22 17.39 0.96
CA ALA A 235 8.94 18.32 1.84
C ALA A 235 10.23 17.67 2.36
N ALA A 236 11.36 18.33 2.22
CA ALA A 236 12.67 17.75 2.49
C ALA A 236 12.84 17.28 3.95
N ARG A 237 12.22 18.00 4.92
CA ARG A 237 12.20 17.63 6.33
C ARG A 237 11.60 16.25 6.60
N SER A 238 10.79 15.73 5.69
CA SER A 238 10.20 14.38 5.75
C SER A 238 11.25 13.28 5.86
N LEU A 239 12.44 13.47 5.25
CA LEU A 239 13.55 12.52 5.35
C LEU A 239 13.93 12.22 6.81
N LEU A 240 13.84 13.21 7.70
CA LEU A 240 14.17 13.06 9.12
C LEU A 240 13.12 12.22 9.86
N SER A 241 11.93 12.05 9.29
CA SER A 241 10.83 11.30 9.92
C SER A 241 10.96 9.78 9.76
N PHE A 242 11.55 9.31 8.68
CA PHE A 242 11.51 7.89 8.34
C PHE A 242 12.86 7.19 8.15
N SER A 243 13.95 7.92 7.86
CA SER A 243 15.26 7.33 7.56
C SER A 243 15.79 6.39 8.65
N TRP A 244 15.35 6.59 9.88
CA TRP A 244 15.72 5.75 11.04
C TRP A 244 14.71 4.66 11.36
N ARG A 245 13.58 4.60 10.67
CA ARG A 245 12.51 3.63 10.89
C ARG A 245 12.86 2.30 10.26
N ARG A 246 12.71 1.23 11.02
CA ARG A 246 13.07 -0.12 10.62
C ARG A 246 11.97 -1.13 11.01
N PRO A 247 10.77 -1.05 10.42
CA PRO A 247 9.68 -1.99 10.71
C PRO A 247 10.06 -3.46 10.51
N VAL A 248 10.99 -3.77 9.61
CA VAL A 248 11.54 -5.13 9.42
C VAL A 248 11.98 -5.80 10.73
N ARG A 249 12.43 -5.04 11.73
CA ARG A 249 12.83 -5.58 13.05
C ARG A 249 11.66 -6.09 13.89
N ARG A 250 10.43 -5.80 13.48
CA ARG A 250 9.20 -6.23 14.16
C ARG A 250 8.53 -7.40 13.45
N ALA A 251 9.13 -7.94 12.39
CA ALA A 251 8.52 -8.97 11.55
C ALA A 251 8.07 -10.22 12.33
N ALA A 252 8.85 -10.66 13.31
CA ALA A 252 8.49 -11.80 14.18
C ALA A 252 7.25 -11.55 15.06
N ALA A 253 6.83 -10.27 15.23
CA ALA A 253 5.63 -9.91 15.99
C ALA A 253 4.37 -9.80 15.12
N ILE A 254 4.47 -10.03 13.80
CA ILE A 254 3.33 -10.03 12.88
C ILE A 254 2.43 -11.21 13.22
N ARG A 255 1.14 -10.94 13.43
CA ARG A 255 0.16 -11.95 13.85
C ARG A 255 -0.79 -12.40 12.74
N CYS A 256 -1.06 -11.55 11.76
CA CYS A 256 -1.90 -11.88 10.61
C CYS A 256 -1.07 -12.42 9.45
N PRO A 257 -1.68 -13.12 8.49
CA PRO A 257 -1.05 -13.41 7.21
C PRO A 257 -0.55 -12.13 6.55
N ILE A 258 0.65 -12.17 5.99
CA ILE A 258 1.22 -11.04 5.27
C ILE A 258 1.86 -11.48 3.96
N LEU A 259 1.44 -10.86 2.86
CA LEU A 259 2.05 -11.05 1.55
C LEU A 259 3.01 -9.89 1.26
N LEU A 260 4.25 -10.24 0.91
CA LEU A 260 5.22 -9.31 0.35
C LEU A 260 5.40 -9.59 -1.14
N VAL A 261 5.13 -8.59 -1.96
CA VAL A 261 5.32 -8.62 -3.41
C VAL A 261 6.59 -7.84 -3.73
N VAL A 262 7.65 -8.52 -4.18
CA VAL A 262 9.00 -7.96 -4.25
C VAL A 262 9.54 -7.96 -5.68
N ALA A 263 9.95 -6.79 -6.17
CA ALA A 263 10.64 -6.65 -7.45
C ALA A 263 12.11 -7.10 -7.32
N GLU A 264 12.59 -8.00 -8.18
CA GLU A 264 13.95 -8.53 -8.11
C GLU A 264 15.03 -7.48 -8.40
N HIS A 265 14.69 -6.47 -9.21
CA HIS A 265 15.58 -5.39 -9.62
C HIS A 265 15.16 -4.03 -9.05
N ASP A 266 14.58 -4.03 -7.85
CA ASP A 266 14.16 -2.79 -7.19
C ASP A 266 15.36 -1.97 -6.75
N THR A 267 15.50 -0.76 -7.31
CA THR A 267 16.57 0.19 -6.98
C THR A 267 16.12 1.27 -5.99
N MET A 268 14.83 1.33 -5.65
CA MET A 268 14.26 2.30 -4.71
C MET A 268 13.99 1.70 -3.33
N ALA A 269 13.50 0.46 -3.28
CA ALA A 269 13.21 -0.25 -2.05
C ALA A 269 14.13 -1.47 -1.91
N PRO A 270 15.01 -1.52 -0.89
CA PRO A 270 15.91 -2.65 -0.70
C PRO A 270 15.18 -3.99 -0.59
N VAL A 271 15.55 -4.94 -1.44
CA VAL A 271 14.92 -6.27 -1.57
C VAL A 271 15.12 -7.12 -0.31
N ASP A 272 16.37 -7.22 0.18
CA ASP A 272 16.72 -8.10 1.31
C ASP A 272 15.92 -7.85 2.59
N PRO A 273 15.68 -6.58 3.01
CA PRO A 273 14.81 -6.33 4.16
C PRO A 273 13.39 -6.85 3.98
N ALA A 274 12.82 -6.75 2.77
CA ALA A 274 11.49 -7.26 2.49
C ALA A 274 11.43 -8.80 2.57
N VAL A 275 12.43 -9.48 1.99
CA VAL A 275 12.56 -10.94 2.11
C VAL A 275 12.67 -11.36 3.57
N ARG A 276 13.49 -10.67 4.39
CA ARG A 276 13.60 -10.96 5.82
C ARG A 276 12.29 -10.80 6.59
N VAL A 277 11.42 -9.86 6.20
CA VAL A 277 10.08 -9.78 6.81
C VAL A 277 9.32 -11.08 6.60
N THR A 278 9.35 -11.62 5.39
CA THR A 278 8.65 -12.87 5.05
C THR A 278 9.21 -14.06 5.83
N GLU A 279 10.53 -14.13 5.95
CA GLU A 279 11.21 -15.24 6.66
C GLU A 279 10.95 -15.23 8.17
N GLN A 280 10.74 -14.05 8.76
CA GLN A 280 10.56 -13.87 10.20
C GLN A 280 9.08 -13.84 10.62
N ALA A 281 8.17 -13.47 9.72
CA ALA A 281 6.75 -13.44 10.02
C ALA A 281 6.18 -14.87 10.09
N PRO A 282 5.44 -15.24 11.16
CA PRO A 282 4.88 -16.60 11.31
C PRO A 282 4.00 -17.07 10.14
N HIS A 283 3.34 -16.13 9.46
CA HIS A 283 2.47 -16.38 8.30
C HIS A 283 2.86 -15.48 7.13
N GLY A 284 4.18 -15.39 6.85
CA GLY A 284 4.74 -14.62 5.75
C GLY A 284 4.63 -15.37 4.42
N GLU A 285 4.09 -14.70 3.40
CA GLU A 285 4.04 -15.17 2.02
C GLU A 285 4.86 -14.24 1.13
N LEU A 286 5.67 -14.80 0.24
CA LEU A 286 6.55 -14.04 -0.66
C LEU A 286 6.19 -14.32 -2.11
N TYR A 287 5.93 -13.26 -2.86
CA TYR A 287 5.92 -13.31 -4.31
C TYR A 287 7.05 -12.44 -4.89
N ARG A 288 7.91 -13.03 -5.70
CA ARG A 288 8.99 -12.31 -6.39
C ARG A 288 8.67 -12.23 -7.88
N PHE A 289 8.85 -11.05 -8.45
CA PHE A 289 8.67 -10.86 -9.88
C PHE A 289 9.91 -10.24 -10.53
N ARG A 290 10.12 -10.57 -11.79
CA ARG A 290 11.22 -9.97 -12.58
C ARG A 290 10.79 -8.59 -13.07
N GLY A 291 11.36 -7.56 -12.49
CA GLY A 291 11.04 -6.18 -12.86
C GLY A 291 11.65 -5.16 -11.91
N GLY A 292 11.43 -3.89 -12.21
CA GLY A 292 11.78 -2.74 -11.39
C GLY A 292 10.64 -2.32 -10.47
N HIS A 293 10.86 -1.23 -9.77
CA HIS A 293 9.94 -0.71 -8.75
C HIS A 293 8.54 -0.41 -9.27
N TYR A 294 8.43 0.06 -10.50
CA TYR A 294 7.17 0.53 -11.09
C TYR A 294 6.47 -0.49 -11.99
N ASP A 295 7.06 -1.66 -12.25
CA ASP A 295 6.46 -2.69 -13.11
C ASP A 295 5.17 -3.31 -12.52
N VAL A 296 4.85 -3.02 -11.27
CA VAL A 296 3.62 -3.43 -10.57
C VAL A 296 2.39 -2.60 -10.93
N TYR A 297 2.55 -1.39 -11.46
CA TYR A 297 1.42 -0.53 -11.81
C TYR A 297 0.84 -0.86 -13.18
N GLN A 298 -0.44 -0.49 -13.41
CA GLN A 298 -1.12 -0.72 -14.69
C GLN A 298 -0.35 -0.10 -15.87
N GLY A 299 0.07 -0.96 -16.80
CA GLY A 299 0.97 -0.63 -17.91
C GLY A 299 2.42 -1.05 -17.67
N GLY A 300 2.77 -1.49 -16.48
CA GLY A 300 4.01 -2.19 -16.17
C GLY A 300 3.94 -3.67 -16.53
N ARG A 301 5.10 -4.31 -16.66
CA ARG A 301 5.21 -5.68 -17.20
C ARG A 301 4.65 -6.76 -16.28
N SER A 302 4.63 -6.50 -14.96
CA SER A 302 4.25 -7.48 -13.95
C SER A 302 2.89 -7.20 -13.33
N PHE A 303 2.17 -6.17 -13.80
CA PHE A 303 0.90 -5.73 -13.23
C PHE A 303 -0.13 -6.86 -13.10
N ASP A 304 -0.39 -7.59 -14.19
CA ASP A 304 -1.44 -8.62 -14.20
C ASP A 304 -1.11 -9.80 -13.28
N ASP A 305 0.16 -10.23 -13.26
CA ASP A 305 0.61 -11.31 -12.39
C ASP A 305 0.58 -10.91 -10.91
N VAL A 306 1.05 -9.69 -10.59
CA VAL A 306 0.99 -9.15 -9.23
C VAL A 306 -0.44 -9.04 -8.76
N LEU A 307 -1.31 -8.45 -9.56
CA LEU A 307 -2.72 -8.29 -9.23
C LEU A 307 -3.41 -9.63 -9.00
N ARG A 308 -3.10 -10.66 -9.81
CA ARG A 308 -3.61 -12.02 -9.64
C ARG A 308 -3.19 -12.61 -8.29
N VAL A 309 -1.91 -12.51 -7.94
CA VAL A 309 -1.38 -13.06 -6.68
C VAL A 309 -1.98 -12.35 -5.46
N GLU A 310 -2.14 -11.03 -5.52
CA GLU A 310 -2.79 -10.26 -4.45
C GLU A 310 -4.26 -10.66 -4.27
N VAL A 311 -4.99 -10.88 -5.37
CA VAL A 311 -6.37 -11.40 -5.34
C VAL A 311 -6.41 -12.80 -4.73
N GLU A 312 -5.54 -13.72 -5.15
CA GLU A 312 -5.44 -15.07 -4.59
C GLU A 312 -5.21 -15.05 -3.07
N PHE A 313 -4.31 -14.18 -2.60
CA PHE A 313 -4.06 -13.97 -1.17
C PHE A 313 -5.30 -13.47 -0.44
N LEU A 314 -5.99 -12.46 -0.99
CA LEU A 314 -7.21 -11.91 -0.41
C LEU A 314 -8.33 -12.95 -0.33
N LEU A 315 -8.56 -13.73 -1.39
CA LEU A 315 -9.57 -14.79 -1.41
C LEU A 315 -9.24 -15.91 -0.42
N LYS A 316 -7.97 -16.32 -0.33
CA LYS A 316 -7.49 -17.34 0.59
C LYS A 316 -7.77 -16.97 2.05
N HIS A 317 -7.50 -15.73 2.45
CA HIS A 317 -7.59 -15.27 3.83
C HIS A 317 -8.87 -14.50 4.16
N GLY A 318 -9.63 -14.05 3.14
CA GLY A 318 -10.88 -13.30 3.31
C GLY A 318 -12.15 -14.16 3.32
N SER A 319 -12.05 -15.48 3.10
CA SER A 319 -13.20 -16.37 3.15
C SER A 319 -13.77 -16.49 4.57
N ARG A 320 -15.11 -16.70 4.69
CA ARG A 320 -15.76 -16.90 6.01
C ARG A 320 -15.25 -18.14 6.74
N ASP A 321 -14.77 -19.13 6.01
CA ASP A 321 -14.26 -20.39 6.57
C ASP A 321 -12.84 -20.23 7.16
N ALA A 322 -12.04 -19.32 6.61
CA ALA A 322 -10.72 -18.99 7.16
C ALA A 322 -10.79 -18.45 8.60
N LEU A 323 -11.87 -17.73 8.96
CA LEU A 323 -12.09 -17.24 10.33
C LEU A 323 -12.46 -18.34 11.32
N ARG A 324 -13.10 -19.41 10.87
CA ARG A 324 -13.48 -20.55 11.75
C ARG A 324 -12.25 -21.37 12.15
N SER A 325 -11.27 -21.48 11.27
CA SER A 325 -10.02 -22.20 11.56
C SER A 325 -9.07 -21.44 12.50
N SER A 326 -9.12 -20.10 12.49
CA SER A 326 -8.31 -19.28 13.39
C SER A 326 -8.89 -19.12 14.80
N SER A 327 -10.19 -19.35 15.00
CA SER A 327 -10.85 -19.30 16.32
C SER A 327 -10.68 -20.58 17.15
N SER A 328 -10.03 -21.60 16.62
CA SER A 328 -9.74 -22.86 17.30
C SER A 328 -8.39 -22.92 18.02
N LEU A 329 -7.71 -21.80 18.21
CA LEU A 329 -6.55 -21.74 19.10
C LEU A 329 -7.01 -21.90 20.55
N PRO A 330 -6.39 -22.81 21.34
CA PRO A 330 -6.80 -23.07 22.72
C PRO A 330 -6.66 -21.77 23.55
N VAL A 331 -7.75 -21.43 24.24
CA VAL A 331 -7.72 -20.41 25.29
C VAL A 331 -6.74 -20.90 26.35
N LEU A 332 -5.62 -20.19 26.53
CA LEU A 332 -4.72 -20.45 27.63
C LEU A 332 -5.51 -20.31 28.95
N PRO A 333 -5.44 -21.27 29.87
CA PRO A 333 -6.13 -21.18 31.15
C PRO A 333 -5.64 -19.93 31.90
N ALA A 334 -6.58 -19.23 32.52
CA ALA A 334 -6.27 -18.08 33.37
C ALA A 334 -5.31 -18.50 34.48
N PRO A 335 -4.36 -17.66 34.90
CA PRO A 335 -3.48 -17.94 36.00
C PRO A 335 -4.34 -18.18 37.26
N SER A 336 -4.18 -19.36 37.88
CA SER A 336 -4.83 -19.71 39.13
C SER A 336 -4.41 -18.69 40.20
N SER A 337 -5.40 -18.01 40.78
CA SER A 337 -5.23 -17.22 41.98
C SER A 337 -4.74 -18.12 43.10
N GLY A 338 -3.44 -18.09 43.36
CA GLY A 338 -2.82 -18.76 44.49
C GLY A 338 -3.38 -18.16 45.80
N GLY A 339 -3.98 -19.03 46.58
CA GLY A 339 -4.64 -18.71 47.84
C GLY A 339 -3.71 -18.07 48.85
N GLU A 340 -4.27 -17.11 49.55
CA GLU A 340 -3.80 -16.65 50.85
C GLU A 340 -3.63 -17.83 51.79
N ASN A 341 -2.44 -18.00 52.29
CA ASN A 341 -2.21 -18.76 53.50
C ASN A 341 -1.93 -17.78 54.64
N ARG A 342 -2.97 -17.47 55.43
CA ARG A 342 -2.80 -16.98 56.79
C ARG A 342 -2.31 -18.16 57.60
N ASN A 343 -1.20 -17.97 58.34
CA ASN A 343 -1.07 -18.37 59.74
C ASN A 343 0.33 -18.10 60.29
N ALA A 344 0.25 -17.48 61.50
CA ALA A 344 1.25 -17.29 62.57
C ALA A 344 2.27 -16.15 62.39
#